data_4238fb868caa0784c4c5a3ce37340618
#
_entry.id   4238fb868caa0784c4c5a3ce37340618
#
_cell.length_a   1.000
_cell.length_b   1.000
_cell.length_c   1.000
_cell.angle_alpha   90.00
_cell.angle_beta   90.00
_cell.angle_gamma   90.00
#
_symmetry.space_group_name_H-M   'P 1'
#
loop_
_entity.id
_entity.type
_entity.pdbx_description
1 polymer ?
#
loop_
_entity_poly.entity_id
_entity_poly.type
_entity_poly.pdbx_seq_one_letter_code
_entity_poly.pdbx_strand_id
1 'polypeptide(L)' 'MPDYQKMYTTLFNAVTDAIEKIQQRNCAAAEKILIQAQQEAEELYISAEK' A
#
# COMPACT_ATOMS: atom_id res chain seq x y z
N MET A 1 6.20 10.16 -16.40
CA MET A 1 6.95 9.28 -15.49
C MET A 1 6.11 8.92 -14.29
N PRO A 2 6.23 7.69 -13.79
CA PRO A 2 5.50 7.31 -12.58
C PRO A 2 5.97 8.14 -11.39
N ASP A 3 5.04 8.44 -10.49
CA ASP A 3 5.38 9.16 -9.26
C ASP A 3 5.85 8.15 -8.22
N TYR A 4 7.12 7.81 -8.28
CA TYR A 4 7.70 6.81 -7.37
C TYR A 4 7.65 7.25 -5.93
N GLN A 5 7.77 8.55 -5.67
CA GLN A 5 7.68 9.05 -4.30
C GLN A 5 6.30 8.81 -3.70
N LYS A 6 5.26 9.05 -4.48
CA LYS A 6 3.89 8.80 -4.04
C LYS A 6 3.64 7.32 -3.85
N MET A 7 4.17 6.49 -4.77
CA MET A 7 4.06 5.04 -4.64
C MET A 7 4.77 4.55 -3.37
N TYR A 8 5.97 5.06 -3.12
CA TYR A 8 6.73 4.71 -1.94
C TYR A 8 5.95 5.08 -0.66
N THR A 9 5.45 6.32 -0.61
CA THR A 9 4.72 6.80 0.56
C THR A 9 3.46 5.98 0.82
N THR A 10 2.73 5.66 -0.25
CA THR A 10 1.53 4.84 -0.15
C THR A 10 1.83 3.47 0.42
N LEU A 11 2.87 2.82 -0.10
CA LEU A 11 3.26 1.48 0.34
C LEU A 11 3.85 1.52 1.76
N PHE A 12 4.67 2.51 2.07
CA PHE A 12 5.27 2.63 3.39
C PHE A 12 4.20 2.81 4.46
N ASN A 13 3.25 3.70 4.21
CA ASN A 13 2.17 3.93 5.18
C ASN A 13 1.32 2.69 5.36
N ALA A 14 1.05 1.97 4.26
CA ALA A 14 0.28 0.73 4.34
C ALA A 14 1.00 -0.34 5.14
N VAL A 15 2.32 -0.45 4.97
CA VAL A 15 3.12 -1.40 5.74
C VAL A 15 3.06 -1.06 7.23
N THR A 16 3.19 0.23 7.56
CA THR A 16 3.11 0.69 8.95
C THR A 16 1.75 0.32 9.56
N ASP A 17 0.67 0.61 8.85
CA ASP A 17 -0.67 0.29 9.32
C ASP A 17 -0.88 -1.21 9.47
N ALA A 18 -0.37 -1.98 8.51
CA ALA A 18 -0.48 -3.44 8.56
C ALA A 18 0.26 -4.01 9.76
N ILE A 19 1.44 -3.49 10.06
CA ILE A 19 2.21 -3.92 11.23
C ILE A 19 1.41 -3.67 12.51
N GLU A 20 0.78 -2.49 12.62
CA GLU A 20 -0.06 -2.18 13.77
C GLU A 20 -1.21 -3.18 13.91
N LYS A 21 -1.85 -3.53 12.80
CA LYS A 21 -2.95 -4.50 12.83
C LYS A 21 -2.49 -5.88 13.25
N ILE A 22 -1.31 -6.29 12.79
CA ILE A 22 -0.72 -7.56 13.19
C ILE A 22 -0.43 -7.57 14.68
N GLN A 23 0.10 -6.46 15.22
CA GLN A 23 0.36 -6.34 16.65
C GLN A 23 -0.91 -6.43 17.47
N GLN A 24 -2.02 -5.98 16.91
CA GLN A 24 -3.34 -6.07 17.53
C GLN A 24 -3.99 -7.45 17.27
N ARG A 25 -3.26 -8.35 16.65
CA ARG A 25 -3.73 -9.69 16.27
C ARG A 25 -4.89 -9.65 15.30
N ASN A 26 -4.92 -8.62 14.46
CA ASN A 26 -5.94 -8.46 13.44
C ASN A 26 -5.33 -8.68 12.06
N CYS A 27 -5.00 -9.94 11.76
CA CYS A 27 -4.33 -10.29 10.51
C CYS A 27 -5.21 -10.06 9.29
N ALA A 28 -6.51 -10.22 9.43
CA ALA A 28 -7.43 -9.99 8.31
C ALA A 28 -7.40 -8.54 7.84
N ALA A 29 -7.39 -7.60 8.79
CA ALA A 29 -7.29 -6.18 8.44
C ALA A 29 -5.94 -5.85 7.82
N ALA A 30 -4.87 -6.44 8.35
CA ALA A 30 -3.53 -6.24 7.80
C ALA A 30 -3.46 -6.70 6.36
N GLU A 31 -4.02 -7.86 6.06
CA GLU A 31 -4.05 -8.40 4.72
C GLU A 31 -4.77 -7.47 3.77
N LYS A 32 -5.93 -6.96 4.16
CA LYS A 32 -6.71 -6.04 3.34
C LYS A 32 -5.92 -4.76 3.04
N ILE A 33 -5.25 -4.22 4.06
CA ILE A 33 -4.44 -3.01 3.89
C ILE A 33 -3.35 -3.22 2.86
N LEU A 34 -2.65 -4.35 2.94
CA LEU A 34 -1.57 -4.65 2.03
C LEU A 34 -2.05 -4.89 0.60
N ILE A 35 -3.14 -5.62 0.44
CA ILE A 35 -3.72 -5.87 -0.88
C ILE A 35 -4.17 -4.56 -1.53
N GLN A 36 -4.84 -3.72 -0.76
CA GLN A 36 -5.31 -2.43 -1.27
C GLN A 36 -4.13 -1.54 -1.66
N ALA A 37 -3.07 -1.56 -0.87
CA ALA A 37 -1.88 -0.77 -1.17
C ALA A 37 -1.21 -1.22 -2.46
N GLN A 38 -1.17 -2.52 -2.71
CA GLN A 38 -0.63 -3.04 -3.95
C GLN A 38 -1.43 -2.57 -5.14
N GLN A 39 -2.75 -2.59 -5.03
CA GLN A 39 -3.63 -2.13 -6.11
C GLN A 39 -3.44 -0.65 -6.38
N GLU A 40 -3.34 0.16 -5.34
CA GLU A 40 -3.13 1.59 -5.49
C GLU A 40 -1.77 1.90 -6.14
N ALA A 41 -0.73 1.21 -5.69
CA ALA A 41 0.60 1.40 -6.26
C ALA A 41 0.63 1.04 -7.74
N GLU A 42 -0.04 -0.05 -8.09
CA GLU A 42 -0.13 -0.50 -9.47
C GLU A 42 -0.87 0.51 -10.34
N GLU A 43 -1.97 1.05 -9.82
CA GLU A 43 -2.73 2.07 -10.54
C GLU A 43 -1.92 3.34 -10.75
N LEU A 44 -1.16 3.76 -9.75
CA LEU A 44 -0.28 4.92 -9.87
C LEU A 44 0.77 4.72 -10.95
N TYR A 45 1.32 3.51 -11.01
CA TYR A 45 2.32 3.17 -12.01
C TYR A 45 1.73 3.16 -13.41
N ILE A 46 0.60 2.48 -13.59
CA ILE A 46 -0.05 2.35 -14.89
C ILE A 46 -0.57 3.70 -15.39
N SER A 47 -1.19 4.47 -14.50
CA SER A 47 -1.74 5.78 -14.87
C SER A 47 -0.66 6.74 -15.37
N ALA A 48 0.51 6.66 -14.80
CA ALA A 48 1.61 7.54 -15.17
C ALA A 48 2.19 7.22 -16.54
N GLU A 49 1.94 6.02 -17.05
CA GLU A 49 2.44 5.58 -18.34
C GLU A 49 1.57 6.04 -19.50
N LYS A 50 0.41 6.57 -19.22
CA LYS A 50 -0.45 7.11 -20.26
C LYS A 50 0.00 8.55 -20.62
#